data_bf23bd739b3d47b068956d00b21e930c
#
_entry.id   bf23bd739b3d47b068956d00b21e930c
#
_cell.length_a   1.000
_cell.length_b   1.000
_cell.length_c   1.000
_cell.angle_alpha   90.00
_cell.angle_beta   90.00
_cell.angle_gamma   90.00
#
_symmetry.space_group_name_H-M   'P 1'
#
loop_
_entity.id
_entity.type
_entity.pdbx_description
1 polymer ?
#
loop_
_entity_poly.entity_id
_entity_poly.type
_entity_poly.pdbx_seq_one_letter_code
_entity_poly.pdbx_strand_id
1 'polypeptide(L)'
;MGEPLTWIAASLRRERTRAGLSLSELAKRAGIAKSTLSQLEAGGGNPSVETLWALGVALGVPFSALVEPPSPAVQVIRAGEGPTVASERADYVATLLSASPPGARRDIYHLRAEPGPARESEPHIPGSVEHLIVSTGRVKAGPRGDEAELEPGDYMSYRGDVPHSYEALAPGTTFVLVMQHI
;
A
#
# COMPACT_ATOMS: atom_id res chain seq x y z
N MET A 1 22.87 3.78 -7.34
CA MET A 1 21.64 4.25 -8.06
C MET A 1 21.57 3.45 -9.34
N GLY A 2 20.63 2.50 -9.47
CA GLY A 2 20.36 1.80 -10.71
C GLY A 2 19.81 2.80 -11.73
N GLU A 3 20.33 2.76 -12.94
CA GLU A 3 19.87 3.67 -13.98
C GLU A 3 18.38 3.40 -14.30
N PRO A 4 17.55 4.43 -14.53
CA PRO A 4 16.11 4.27 -14.82
C PRO A 4 15.83 3.26 -15.94
N LEU A 5 16.73 3.13 -16.91
CA LEU A 5 16.63 2.18 -18.02
C LEU A 5 16.67 0.71 -17.59
N THR A 6 17.42 0.40 -16.53
CA THR A 6 17.51 -0.96 -15.99
C THR A 6 16.17 -1.40 -15.35
N TRP A 7 15.48 -0.47 -14.70
CA TRP A 7 14.17 -0.75 -14.10
C TRP A 7 13.09 -0.93 -15.16
N ILE A 8 13.11 -0.09 -16.19
CA ILE A 8 12.18 -0.20 -17.33
C ILE A 8 12.33 -1.56 -18.00
N ALA A 9 13.57 -1.99 -18.28
CA ALA A 9 13.85 -3.29 -18.88
C ALA A 9 13.32 -4.46 -18.02
N ALA A 10 13.61 -4.42 -16.72
CA ALA A 10 13.14 -5.43 -15.78
C ALA A 10 11.61 -5.46 -15.68
N SER A 11 10.97 -4.28 -15.64
CA SER A 11 9.51 -4.15 -15.57
C SER A 11 8.83 -4.65 -16.84
N LEU A 12 9.33 -4.29 -18.01
CA LEU A 12 8.81 -4.78 -19.29
C LEU A 12 8.87 -6.31 -19.38
N ARG A 13 10.02 -6.89 -19.04
CA ARG A 13 10.20 -8.34 -19.05
C ARG A 13 9.28 -9.04 -18.04
N ARG A 14 9.14 -8.49 -16.85
CA ARG A 14 8.26 -9.01 -15.80
C ARG A 14 6.79 -9.02 -16.25
N GLU A 15 6.29 -7.86 -16.71
CA GLU A 15 4.88 -7.74 -17.09
C GLU A 15 4.56 -8.56 -18.33
N ARG A 16 5.47 -8.63 -19.33
CA ARG A 16 5.30 -9.52 -20.47
C ARG A 16 5.21 -10.99 -20.07
N THR A 17 6.12 -11.43 -19.19
CA THR A 17 6.13 -12.82 -18.72
C THR A 17 4.87 -13.14 -17.93
N ARG A 18 4.41 -12.20 -17.07
CA ARG A 18 3.16 -12.32 -16.32
C ARG A 18 1.93 -12.42 -17.23
N ALA A 19 1.92 -11.68 -18.33
CA ALA A 19 0.88 -11.73 -19.34
C ALA A 19 0.96 -12.98 -20.24
N GLY A 20 1.97 -13.84 -20.09
CA GLY A 20 2.17 -15.03 -20.91
C GLY A 20 2.53 -14.73 -22.37
N LEU A 21 3.02 -13.52 -22.70
CA LEU A 21 3.26 -13.08 -24.06
C LEU A 21 4.70 -13.37 -24.49
N SER A 22 4.87 -13.82 -25.74
CA SER A 22 6.18 -13.83 -26.39
C SER A 22 6.62 -12.41 -26.77
N LEU A 23 7.94 -12.20 -26.96
CA LEU A 23 8.47 -10.94 -27.51
C LEU A 23 7.78 -10.54 -28.81
N SER A 24 7.57 -11.50 -29.72
CA SER A 24 6.93 -11.24 -31.01
C SER A 24 5.48 -10.81 -30.85
N GLU A 25 4.73 -11.44 -29.96
CA GLU A 25 3.33 -11.12 -29.73
C GLU A 25 3.16 -9.75 -29.08
N LEU A 26 3.95 -9.42 -28.06
CA LEU A 26 3.90 -8.09 -27.43
C LEU A 26 4.32 -7.00 -28.40
N ALA A 27 5.40 -7.18 -29.15
CA ALA A 27 5.85 -6.20 -30.15
C ALA A 27 4.77 -5.92 -31.21
N LYS A 28 4.10 -6.99 -31.70
CA LYS A 28 2.96 -6.86 -32.62
C LYS A 28 1.80 -6.06 -32.02
N ARG A 29 1.40 -6.35 -30.78
CA ARG A 29 0.31 -5.64 -30.10
C ARG A 29 0.63 -4.17 -29.84
N ALA A 30 1.90 -3.89 -29.51
CA ALA A 30 2.38 -2.53 -29.25
C ALA A 30 2.73 -1.73 -30.54
N GLY A 31 2.68 -2.37 -31.72
CA GLY A 31 3.01 -1.72 -32.98
C GLY A 31 4.50 -1.36 -33.13
N ILE A 32 5.41 -2.09 -32.46
CA ILE A 32 6.86 -1.84 -32.52
C ILE A 32 7.61 -3.04 -33.11
N ALA A 33 8.86 -2.82 -33.56
CA ALA A 33 9.68 -3.93 -34.03
C ALA A 33 10.08 -4.87 -32.86
N LYS A 34 10.11 -6.19 -33.13
CA LYS A 34 10.57 -7.19 -32.15
C LYS A 34 12.00 -6.91 -31.67
N SER A 35 12.89 -6.46 -32.57
CA SER A 35 14.25 -6.08 -32.24
C SER A 35 14.31 -4.92 -31.25
N THR A 36 13.44 -3.91 -31.41
CA THR A 36 13.31 -2.79 -30.49
C THR A 36 12.92 -3.28 -29.10
N LEU A 37 11.85 -4.10 -28.99
CA LEU A 37 11.41 -4.64 -27.71
C LEU A 37 12.51 -5.51 -27.06
N SER A 38 13.19 -6.34 -27.83
CA SER A 38 14.31 -7.17 -27.35
C SER A 38 15.44 -6.33 -26.76
N GLN A 39 15.80 -5.22 -27.43
CA GLN A 39 16.81 -4.28 -26.94
C GLN A 39 16.34 -3.58 -25.64
N LEU A 40 15.09 -3.16 -25.58
CA LEU A 40 14.52 -2.53 -24.36
C LEU A 40 14.55 -3.49 -23.17
N GLU A 41 14.16 -4.75 -23.36
CA GLU A 41 14.21 -5.77 -22.28
C GLU A 41 15.64 -6.18 -21.90
N ALA A 42 16.61 -5.96 -22.78
CA ALA A 42 18.03 -6.14 -22.48
C ALA A 42 18.68 -4.93 -21.80
N GLY A 43 17.93 -3.86 -21.53
CA GLY A 43 18.45 -2.62 -20.96
C GLY A 43 19.17 -1.73 -21.97
N GLY A 44 19.09 -2.06 -23.27
CA GLY A 44 19.65 -1.28 -24.36
C GLY A 44 18.62 -0.33 -24.95
N GLY A 45 19.02 0.90 -25.21
CA GLY A 45 18.18 1.92 -25.83
C GLY A 45 17.36 2.74 -24.80
N ASN A 46 16.94 3.88 -25.25
CA ASN A 46 16.09 4.80 -24.47
C ASN A 46 14.71 4.84 -25.11
N PRO A 47 13.68 4.18 -24.51
CA PRO A 47 12.33 4.18 -25.07
C PRO A 47 11.71 5.58 -24.98
N SER A 48 10.98 5.99 -26.01
CA SER A 48 10.18 7.19 -25.93
C SER A 48 8.95 6.96 -25.03
N VAL A 49 8.32 8.05 -24.59
CA VAL A 49 7.08 8.01 -23.81
C VAL A 49 5.98 7.29 -24.60
N GLU A 50 5.90 7.52 -25.90
CA GLU A 50 4.90 6.89 -26.77
C GLU A 50 5.13 5.37 -26.85
N THR A 51 6.39 4.94 -26.94
CA THR A 51 6.75 3.51 -26.95
C THR A 51 6.33 2.83 -25.64
N LEU A 52 6.64 3.44 -24.49
CA LEU A 52 6.25 2.91 -23.18
C LEU A 52 4.74 2.91 -23.00
N TRP A 53 4.05 3.94 -23.50
CA TRP A 53 2.59 4.01 -23.46
C TRP A 53 1.95 2.88 -24.28
N ALA A 54 2.43 2.68 -25.52
CA ALA A 54 1.94 1.60 -26.39
C ALA A 54 2.18 0.21 -25.75
N LEU A 55 3.33 0.01 -25.09
CA LEU A 55 3.63 -1.21 -24.37
C LEU A 55 2.73 -1.40 -23.14
N GLY A 56 2.46 -0.34 -22.39
CA GLY A 56 1.52 -0.37 -21.26
C GLY A 56 0.11 -0.79 -21.68
N VAL A 57 -0.40 -0.18 -22.76
CA VAL A 57 -1.71 -0.55 -23.34
C VAL A 57 -1.72 -2.01 -23.80
N ALA A 58 -0.67 -2.45 -24.52
CA ALA A 58 -0.56 -3.82 -25.02
C ALA A 58 -0.47 -4.88 -23.91
N LEU A 59 0.08 -4.50 -22.75
CA LEU A 59 0.20 -5.34 -21.55
C LEU A 59 -1.01 -5.24 -20.61
N GLY A 60 -1.86 -4.23 -20.78
CA GLY A 60 -2.98 -3.96 -19.87
C GLY A 60 -2.53 -3.44 -18.51
N VAL A 61 -1.39 -2.72 -18.45
CA VAL A 61 -0.84 -2.14 -17.21
C VAL A 61 -0.71 -0.61 -17.34
N PRO A 62 -0.81 0.14 -16.24
CA PRO A 62 -0.56 1.58 -16.27
C PRO A 62 0.89 1.90 -16.62
N PHE A 63 1.15 3.05 -17.20
CA PHE A 63 2.49 3.54 -17.54
C PHE A 63 3.46 3.49 -16.33
N SER A 64 2.97 3.86 -15.14
CA SER A 64 3.75 3.84 -13.90
C SER A 64 4.34 2.45 -13.60
N ALA A 65 3.63 1.37 -13.88
CA ALA A 65 4.12 0.02 -13.65
C ALA A 65 5.36 -0.35 -14.47
N LEU A 66 5.62 0.40 -15.57
CA LEU A 66 6.79 0.19 -16.41
C LEU A 66 7.99 1.05 -16.01
N VAL A 67 7.75 2.20 -15.35
CA VAL A 67 8.79 3.19 -15.02
C VAL A 67 9.14 3.25 -13.52
N GLU A 68 8.31 2.68 -12.66
CA GLU A 68 8.60 2.61 -11.23
C GLU A 68 9.74 1.62 -10.95
N PRO A 69 10.63 1.97 -10.00
CA PRO A 69 11.63 1.02 -9.54
C PRO A 69 10.94 -0.24 -8.98
N PRO A 70 11.54 -1.43 -9.16
CA PRO A 70 10.97 -2.65 -8.61
C PRO A 70 10.90 -2.54 -7.08
N SER A 71 9.72 -2.80 -6.54
CA SER A 71 9.57 -2.95 -5.09
C SER A 71 10.41 -4.15 -4.63
N PRO A 72 11.07 -4.06 -3.48
CA PRO A 72 11.84 -5.18 -2.94
C PRO A 72 10.93 -6.40 -2.75
N ALA A 73 11.44 -7.59 -3.07
CA ALA A 73 10.71 -8.84 -2.90
C ALA A 73 10.30 -9.08 -1.42
N VAL A 74 11.07 -8.54 -0.49
CA VAL A 74 10.81 -8.54 0.94
C VAL A 74 11.01 -7.12 1.46
N GLN A 75 9.99 -6.56 2.10
CA GLN A 75 10.08 -5.30 2.83
C GLN A 75 10.07 -5.59 4.33
N VAL A 76 11.02 -5.05 5.04
CA VAL A 76 11.09 -5.13 6.52
C VAL A 76 11.09 -3.71 7.06
N ILE A 77 10.11 -3.40 7.92
CA ILE A 77 10.07 -2.19 8.73
C ILE A 77 10.30 -2.65 10.17
N ARG A 78 11.40 -2.22 10.79
CA ARG A 78 11.71 -2.57 12.16
C ARG A 78 10.83 -1.78 13.14
N ALA A 79 10.63 -2.31 14.34
CA ALA A 79 9.88 -1.62 15.38
C ALA A 79 10.49 -0.23 15.66
N GLY A 80 9.64 0.80 15.66
CA GLY A 80 10.07 2.19 15.80
C GLY A 80 10.58 2.86 14.52
N GLU A 81 10.64 2.14 13.40
CA GLU A 81 10.98 2.68 12.08
C GLU A 81 9.71 2.85 11.23
N GLY A 82 9.84 3.62 10.15
CA GLY A 82 8.76 3.87 9.19
C GLY A 82 8.16 5.28 9.31
N PRO A 83 7.33 5.67 8.32
CA PRO A 83 6.64 6.96 8.33
C PRO A 83 5.61 7.01 9.47
N THR A 84 5.76 7.97 10.37
CA THR A 84 4.89 8.14 11.53
C THR A 84 4.15 9.48 11.51
N VAL A 85 2.92 9.47 12.01
CA VAL A 85 2.11 10.66 12.26
C VAL A 85 1.56 10.57 13.69
N ALA A 86 1.78 11.63 14.47
CA ALA A 86 1.27 11.74 15.82
C ALA A 86 -0.03 12.56 15.86
N SER A 87 -0.90 12.28 16.82
CA SER A 87 -2.06 13.12 17.10
C SER A 87 -1.64 14.35 17.90
N GLU A 88 -2.28 15.48 17.62
CA GLU A 88 -2.09 16.72 18.41
C GLU A 88 -2.95 16.74 19.69
N ARG A 89 -3.95 15.86 19.80
CA ARG A 89 -4.98 15.89 20.84
C ARG A 89 -4.98 14.67 21.75
N ALA A 90 -4.23 13.63 21.40
CA ALA A 90 -4.12 12.39 22.17
C ALA A 90 -2.69 11.87 22.09
N ASP A 91 -2.25 11.09 23.07
CA ASP A 91 -0.99 10.36 22.99
C ASP A 91 -1.18 9.11 22.11
N TYR A 92 -1.13 9.35 20.82
CA TYR A 92 -1.45 8.39 19.76
C TYR A 92 -0.53 8.62 18.57
N VAL A 93 0.13 7.56 18.12
CA VAL A 93 1.07 7.56 16.99
C VAL A 93 0.70 6.46 16.01
N ALA A 94 0.52 6.82 14.76
CA ALA A 94 0.31 5.90 13.65
C ALA A 94 1.60 5.77 12.82
N THR A 95 2.07 4.54 12.62
CA THR A 95 3.17 4.21 11.71
C THR A 95 2.61 3.48 10.50
N LEU A 96 2.78 4.04 9.31
CA LEU A 96 2.36 3.41 8.06
C LEU A 96 3.32 2.25 7.73
N LEU A 97 2.82 1.03 7.72
CA LEU A 97 3.57 -0.18 7.36
C LEU A 97 3.45 -0.52 5.88
N SER A 98 2.29 -0.29 5.28
CA SER A 98 2.04 -0.56 3.87
C SER A 98 0.96 0.37 3.35
N ALA A 99 1.30 1.20 2.37
CA ALA A 99 0.31 1.91 1.58
C ALA A 99 -0.35 0.98 0.56
N SER A 100 -1.53 1.36 0.08
CA SER A 100 -2.22 0.63 -0.99
C SER A 100 -1.35 0.50 -2.24
N PRO A 101 -0.86 -0.69 -2.58
CA PRO A 101 -0.19 -0.87 -3.86
C PRO A 101 -1.21 -0.86 -5.00
N PRO A 102 -0.78 -0.64 -6.26
CA PRO A 102 -1.67 -0.70 -7.41
C PRO A 102 -2.51 -1.99 -7.43
N GLY A 103 -3.84 -1.85 -7.46
CA GLY A 103 -4.79 -2.96 -7.45
C GLY A 103 -5.13 -3.53 -6.07
N ALA A 104 -4.55 -3.03 -4.99
CA ALA A 104 -5.03 -3.24 -3.63
C ALA A 104 -5.74 -1.99 -3.12
N ARG A 105 -6.66 -2.18 -2.18
CA ARG A 105 -7.46 -1.08 -1.60
C ARG A 105 -7.37 -1.15 -0.09
N ARG A 106 -6.13 -1.13 0.43
CA ARG A 106 -5.89 -1.21 1.87
C ARG A 106 -4.58 -0.55 2.27
N ASP A 107 -4.59 0.17 3.36
CA ASP A 107 -3.42 0.63 4.08
C ASP A 107 -3.27 -0.17 5.38
N ILE A 108 -2.03 -0.41 5.83
CA ILE A 108 -1.74 -1.11 7.07
C ILE A 108 -0.91 -0.19 7.96
N TYR A 109 -1.39 -0.02 9.20
CA TYR A 109 -0.75 0.79 10.22
C TYR A 109 -0.42 -0.03 11.45
N HIS A 110 0.67 0.32 12.12
CA HIS A 110 0.92 -0.02 13.51
C HIS A 110 0.64 1.21 14.35
N LEU A 111 -0.24 1.08 15.33
CA LEU A 111 -0.70 2.15 16.19
C LEU A 111 -0.20 1.95 17.60
N ARG A 112 0.26 3.04 18.22
CA ARG A 112 0.59 3.11 19.63
C ARG A 112 -0.20 4.21 20.29
N ALA A 113 -0.77 3.91 21.44
CA ALA A 113 -1.51 4.86 22.24
C ALA A 113 -1.21 4.67 23.72
N GLU A 114 -1.19 5.77 24.46
CA GLU A 114 -1.08 5.79 25.93
C GLU A 114 -2.39 6.29 26.55
N PRO A 115 -2.68 5.92 27.81
CA PRO A 115 -3.87 6.38 28.50
C PRO A 115 -3.96 7.91 28.55
N GLY A 116 -5.14 8.44 28.25
CA GLY A 116 -5.41 9.87 28.17
C GLY A 116 -6.65 10.16 27.34
N PRO A 117 -6.77 11.36 26.75
CA PRO A 117 -7.89 11.67 25.88
C PRO A 117 -7.97 10.70 24.69
N ALA A 118 -9.20 10.28 24.36
CA ALA A 118 -9.44 9.45 23.19
C ALA A 118 -9.00 10.16 21.89
N ARG A 119 -8.46 9.40 20.95
CA ARG A 119 -8.23 9.86 19.57
C ARG A 119 -9.56 9.82 18.81
N GLU A 120 -10.18 10.97 18.66
CA GLU A 120 -11.39 11.12 17.84
C GLU A 120 -11.02 11.18 16.35
N SER A 121 -11.73 10.41 15.56
CA SER A 121 -11.61 10.37 14.09
C SER A 121 -12.88 10.84 13.42
N GLU A 122 -12.74 11.73 12.45
CA GLU A 122 -13.80 12.06 11.52
C GLU A 122 -13.99 10.92 10.52
N PRO A 123 -15.17 10.81 9.87
CA PRO A 123 -15.44 9.81 8.85
C PRO A 123 -14.38 9.81 7.74
N HIS A 124 -13.91 8.64 7.37
CA HIS A 124 -13.06 8.44 6.18
C HIS A 124 -13.89 8.48 4.89
N ILE A 125 -13.27 8.22 3.76
CA ILE A 125 -13.97 8.16 2.47
C ILE A 125 -15.11 7.13 2.52
N PRO A 126 -16.26 7.39 1.86
CA PRO A 126 -17.41 6.49 1.88
C PRO A 126 -17.04 5.05 1.52
N GLY A 127 -17.56 4.10 2.29
CA GLY A 127 -17.31 2.67 2.11
C GLY A 127 -16.01 2.15 2.73
N SER A 128 -15.24 3.00 3.43
CA SER A 128 -14.08 2.52 4.19
C SER A 128 -14.52 1.58 5.31
N VAL A 129 -13.73 0.52 5.49
CA VAL A 129 -13.85 -0.42 6.63
C VAL A 129 -12.51 -0.47 7.35
N GLU A 130 -12.57 -0.38 8.66
CA GLU A 130 -11.41 -0.59 9.52
C GLU A 130 -11.44 -1.97 10.16
N HIS A 131 -10.27 -2.61 10.21
CA HIS A 131 -10.03 -3.87 10.88
C HIS A 131 -8.92 -3.65 11.91
N LEU A 132 -9.20 -3.93 13.17
CA LEU A 132 -8.30 -3.69 14.28
C LEU A 132 -7.95 -5.02 14.96
N ILE A 133 -6.66 -5.22 15.26
CA ILE A 133 -6.16 -6.37 16.01
C ILE A 133 -5.27 -5.85 17.13
N VAL A 134 -5.63 -6.11 18.36
CA VAL A 134 -4.85 -5.66 19.53
C VAL A 134 -3.60 -6.53 19.69
N SER A 135 -2.44 -5.89 19.84
CA SER A 135 -1.16 -6.58 20.05
C SER A 135 -0.75 -6.58 21.53
N THR A 136 -0.84 -5.41 22.19
CA THR A 136 -0.51 -5.26 23.62
C THR A 136 -1.44 -4.24 24.27
N GLY A 137 -1.53 -4.29 25.60
CA GLY A 137 -2.35 -3.34 26.35
C GLY A 137 -3.84 -3.60 26.22
N ARG A 138 -4.65 -2.54 26.27
CA ARG A 138 -6.11 -2.61 26.20
C ARG A 138 -6.63 -1.33 25.55
N VAL A 139 -7.55 -1.44 24.62
CA VAL A 139 -8.10 -0.29 23.88
C VAL A 139 -9.63 -0.36 23.90
N LYS A 140 -10.29 0.79 24.06
CA LYS A 140 -11.68 0.99 23.72
C LYS A 140 -11.75 1.66 22.35
N ALA A 141 -12.39 1.02 21.38
CA ALA A 141 -12.42 1.48 19.99
C ALA A 141 -13.76 1.21 19.33
N GLY A 142 -14.02 1.93 18.23
CA GLY A 142 -15.21 1.71 17.41
C GLY A 142 -15.98 2.98 17.06
N PRO A 143 -17.11 2.83 16.37
CA PRO A 143 -18.01 3.93 16.06
C PRO A 143 -18.50 4.61 17.34
N ARG A 144 -18.65 5.93 17.27
CA ARG A 144 -19.13 6.72 18.42
C ARG A 144 -20.49 6.24 18.93
N GLY A 145 -20.54 5.81 20.19
CA GLY A 145 -21.73 5.26 20.84
C GLY A 145 -21.88 3.73 20.68
N ASP A 146 -20.95 3.09 19.98
CA ASP A 146 -20.90 1.64 19.79
C ASP A 146 -19.45 1.12 19.92
N GLU A 147 -18.69 1.73 20.84
CA GLU A 147 -17.30 1.34 21.11
C GLU A 147 -17.27 0.05 21.96
N ALA A 148 -16.28 -0.79 21.71
CA ALA A 148 -16.00 -1.98 22.52
C ALA A 148 -14.61 -1.92 23.16
N GLU A 149 -14.47 -2.53 24.34
CA GLU A 149 -13.17 -2.79 24.96
C GLU A 149 -12.58 -4.06 24.37
N LEU A 150 -11.29 -3.97 23.99
CA LEU A 150 -10.56 -5.04 23.34
C LEU A 150 -9.27 -5.31 24.08
N GLU A 151 -8.87 -6.59 24.15
CA GLU A 151 -7.67 -7.13 24.78
C GLU A 151 -6.72 -7.73 23.71
N PRO A 152 -5.46 -8.05 24.06
CA PRO A 152 -4.51 -8.65 23.12
C PRO A 152 -5.03 -9.94 22.47
N GLY A 153 -5.00 -9.96 21.12
CA GLY A 153 -5.54 -11.05 20.32
C GLY A 153 -6.96 -10.82 19.81
N ASP A 154 -7.68 -9.85 20.38
CA ASP A 154 -9.02 -9.52 19.91
C ASP A 154 -8.97 -8.83 18.54
N TYR A 155 -10.00 -9.12 17.76
CA TYR A 155 -10.26 -8.53 16.46
C TYR A 155 -11.61 -7.83 16.43
N MET A 156 -11.63 -6.65 15.83
CA MET A 156 -12.82 -5.86 15.56
C MET A 156 -12.83 -5.35 14.13
N SER A 157 -13.98 -5.25 13.51
CA SER A 157 -14.14 -4.48 12.27
C SER A 157 -15.40 -3.64 12.32
N TYR A 158 -15.33 -2.47 11.71
CA TYR A 158 -16.44 -1.51 11.63
C TYR A 158 -16.30 -0.58 10.43
N ARG A 159 -17.35 0.12 10.11
CA ARG A 159 -17.34 1.15 9.06
C ARG A 159 -16.49 2.33 9.51
N GLY A 160 -15.40 2.60 8.76
CA GLY A 160 -14.54 3.75 9.00
C GLY A 160 -15.10 5.06 8.43
N ASP A 161 -16.17 5.00 7.65
CA ASP A 161 -16.86 6.17 7.10
C ASP A 161 -17.92 6.78 8.03
N VAL A 162 -17.82 6.49 9.34
CA VAL A 162 -18.58 7.12 10.42
C VAL A 162 -17.64 7.67 11.49
N PRO A 163 -18.05 8.64 12.32
CA PRO A 163 -17.25 9.10 13.45
C PRO A 163 -16.90 7.94 14.38
N HIS A 164 -15.63 7.78 14.74
CA HIS A 164 -15.14 6.70 15.59
C HIS A 164 -13.98 7.17 16.47
N SER A 165 -13.60 6.36 17.44
CA SER A 165 -12.53 6.73 18.37
C SER A 165 -11.68 5.56 18.81
N TYR A 166 -10.51 5.90 19.38
CA TYR A 166 -9.57 4.99 20.03
C TYR A 166 -9.12 5.59 21.36
N GLU A 167 -9.31 4.86 22.43
CA GLU A 167 -8.89 5.24 23.79
C GLU A 167 -8.04 4.11 24.39
N ALA A 168 -6.77 4.38 24.70
CA ALA A 168 -5.94 3.43 25.40
C ALA A 168 -6.37 3.32 26.86
N LEU A 169 -6.72 2.12 27.31
CA LEU A 169 -7.13 1.83 28.68
C LEU A 169 -5.97 1.29 29.55
N ALA A 170 -4.82 1.04 28.93
CA ALA A 170 -3.60 0.57 29.61
C ALA A 170 -2.36 1.21 28.98
N PRO A 171 -1.28 1.41 29.76
CA PRO A 171 -0.01 1.89 29.21
C PRO A 171 0.58 0.90 28.19
N GLY A 172 1.30 1.42 27.19
CA GLY A 172 1.93 0.64 26.14
C GLY A 172 0.95 -0.10 25.25
N THR A 173 -0.26 0.43 25.07
CA THR A 173 -1.26 -0.14 24.15
C THR A 173 -0.81 -0.02 22.71
N THR A 174 -0.77 -1.16 22.00
CA THR A 174 -0.48 -1.22 20.57
C THR A 174 -1.46 -2.11 19.83
N PHE A 175 -1.77 -1.74 18.60
CA PHE A 175 -2.65 -2.51 17.73
C PHE A 175 -2.31 -2.30 16.26
N VAL A 176 -2.67 -3.28 15.45
CA VAL A 176 -2.60 -3.19 13.98
C VAL A 176 -3.94 -2.74 13.47
N LEU A 177 -3.93 -1.73 12.59
CA LEU A 177 -5.10 -1.26 11.87
C LEU A 177 -4.91 -1.54 10.38
N VAL A 178 -5.87 -2.22 9.77
CA VAL A 178 -6.00 -2.34 8.32
C VAL A 178 -7.18 -1.50 7.89
N MET A 179 -6.90 -0.44 7.13
CA MET A 179 -7.93 0.42 6.55
C MET A 179 -8.20 -0.05 5.13
N GLN A 180 -9.36 -0.63 4.91
CA GLN A 180 -9.82 -1.05 3.60
C GLN A 180 -10.60 0.07 2.93
N HIS A 181 -10.31 0.32 1.65
CA HIS A 181 -11.04 1.27 0.81
C HIS A 181 -11.84 0.53 -0.27
N ILE A 182 -12.89 1.15 -0.81
CA ILE A 182 -13.66 0.62 -1.95
C ILE A 182 -13.03 1.02 -3.29
#